data_e6a2f0c8f2cf1d3ad1c808891f3d6723
#
_entry.id   e6a2f0c8f2cf1d3ad1c808891f3d6723
#
_cell.length_a   1.000
_cell.length_b   1.000
_cell.length_c   1.000
_cell.angle_alpha   90.00
_cell.angle_beta   90.00
_cell.angle_gamma   90.00
#
_symmetry.space_group_name_H-M   'P 1'
#
loop_
_entity.id
_entity.type
_entity.pdbx_description
1 polymer ?
#
loop_
_entity_poly.entity_id
_entity_poly.type
_entity_poly.pdbx_seq_one_letter_code
_entity_poly.pdbx_strand_id
1 'polypeptide(L)'
;MAQPPGDGGWSLSPPVRWVGGNRVELLQGGDELFPAVVGAIAAARDEDWLPTHRYPDDRAGRRIADALVDAARRGVSVHVVVDGFGSKATLHTLRRWLDEGEIEVEVFRPIDRWWRYLQPGQLRRLHQKLCVVDETVAFVGGINVIDDRHDLNHGWTDTPRLDFAVELRGPLVERVRHAARAMWARAKLGHGWRGELQRVAHSDRPIKNAIALLRQLAVRPRRPPAEDDHRPVRAAFVVRDNVSQRRSIEHRYIEAMRRARTRIDIACPYFYPGQGFRRALVKAAKRGVRVRLLMQGKVDYRMAALAARVLNDDQIGRAHV
;
A
#
# COMPACT_ATOMS: atom_id res chain seq x y z
N MET A 1 21.13 24.62 15.55
CA MET A 1 21.83 24.34 14.28
C MET A 1 20.91 24.72 13.13
N ALA A 2 21.24 25.77 12.39
CA ALA A 2 20.42 26.35 11.34
C ALA A 2 20.36 25.42 10.10
N GLN A 3 19.21 25.37 9.45
CA GLN A 3 19.03 24.68 8.17
C GLN A 3 19.82 25.40 7.07
N PRO A 4 20.51 24.67 6.15
CA PRO A 4 21.12 25.30 4.99
C PRO A 4 20.04 25.81 4.01
N PRO A 5 20.31 26.92 3.28
CA PRO A 5 19.35 27.49 2.34
C PRO A 5 19.09 26.54 1.16
N GLY A 6 17.81 26.41 0.82
CA GLY A 6 17.35 25.52 -0.23
C GLY A 6 17.68 26.07 -1.61
N ASP A 7 18.22 25.22 -2.47
CA ASP A 7 18.26 25.46 -3.91
C ASP A 7 16.82 25.65 -4.45
N GLY A 8 16.57 26.80 -5.02
CA GLY A 8 15.28 27.24 -5.56
C GLY A 8 14.85 26.52 -6.83
N GLY A 9 14.68 25.20 -6.74
CA GLY A 9 14.00 24.40 -7.76
C GLY A 9 12.53 24.23 -7.37
N TRP A 10 11.60 24.63 -8.22
CA TRP A 10 10.18 24.43 -8.07
C TRP A 10 9.87 22.94 -7.91
N SER A 11 9.78 22.46 -6.65
CA SER A 11 9.38 21.09 -6.34
C SER A 11 7.85 21.01 -6.37
N LEU A 12 7.30 20.43 -7.42
CA LEU A 12 5.86 20.14 -7.56
C LEU A 12 5.36 19.04 -6.61
N SER A 13 6.24 18.50 -5.77
CA SER A 13 5.87 17.48 -4.78
C SER A 13 5.63 18.14 -3.42
N PRO A 14 4.49 17.88 -2.77
CA PRO A 14 4.24 18.43 -1.43
C PRO A 14 5.34 18.00 -0.46
N PRO A 15 5.72 18.86 0.49
CA PRO A 15 6.76 18.55 1.46
C PRO A 15 6.37 17.32 2.28
N VAL A 16 7.29 16.36 2.41
CA VAL A 16 7.09 15.19 3.26
C VAL A 16 7.12 15.61 4.71
N ARG A 17 6.06 15.30 5.43
CA ARG A 17 5.99 15.59 6.86
C ARG A 17 6.54 14.40 7.66
N TRP A 18 7.72 14.57 8.21
CA TRP A 18 8.33 13.63 9.14
C TRP A 18 7.69 13.76 10.53
N VAL A 19 7.31 12.61 11.10
CA VAL A 19 6.67 12.51 12.41
C VAL A 19 7.57 11.67 13.30
N GLY A 20 7.88 12.15 14.50
CA GLY A 20 8.60 11.42 15.54
C GLY A 20 7.66 10.56 16.39
N GLY A 21 8.23 9.80 17.31
CA GLY A 21 7.44 8.99 18.26
C GLY A 21 6.86 7.72 17.66
N ASN A 22 7.43 7.19 16.56
CA ASN A 22 6.94 5.96 15.95
C ASN A 22 7.86 4.78 16.28
N ARG A 23 7.26 3.57 16.35
CA ARG A 23 7.95 2.29 16.24
C ARG A 23 7.73 1.76 14.83
N VAL A 24 8.80 1.33 14.19
CA VAL A 24 8.80 0.80 12.82
C VAL A 24 9.55 -0.52 12.83
N GLU A 25 8.87 -1.60 12.46
CA GLU A 25 9.43 -2.95 12.42
C GLU A 25 9.31 -3.50 10.99
N LEU A 26 10.40 -4.08 10.47
CA LEU A 26 10.41 -4.69 9.15
C LEU A 26 9.96 -6.15 9.29
N LEU A 27 8.98 -6.54 8.49
CA LEU A 27 8.45 -7.90 8.39
C LEU A 27 8.85 -8.49 7.05
N GLN A 28 9.49 -9.64 7.08
CA GLN A 28 9.92 -10.36 5.88
C GLN A 28 8.93 -11.48 5.54
N GLY A 29 8.28 -11.36 4.38
CA GLY A 29 7.34 -12.37 3.88
C GLY A 29 6.03 -12.42 4.63
N GLY A 30 5.13 -13.27 4.15
CA GLY A 30 3.84 -13.54 4.76
C GLY A 30 3.96 -14.34 6.05
N ASP A 31 5.02 -15.11 6.22
CA ASP A 31 5.26 -15.91 7.43
C ASP A 31 5.43 -15.02 8.68
N GLU A 32 5.95 -13.79 8.52
CA GLU A 32 5.99 -12.79 9.61
C GLU A 32 4.77 -11.84 9.58
N LEU A 33 4.35 -11.41 8.39
CA LEU A 33 3.26 -10.44 8.25
C LEU A 33 1.91 -11.00 8.71
N PHE A 34 1.50 -12.18 8.23
CA PHE A 34 0.14 -12.66 8.48
C PHE A 34 -0.13 -12.99 9.95
N PRO A 35 0.78 -13.62 10.71
CA PRO A 35 0.60 -13.76 12.15
C PRO A 35 0.46 -12.43 12.89
N ALA A 36 1.28 -11.42 12.52
CA ALA A 36 1.22 -10.08 13.12
C ALA A 36 -0.11 -9.38 12.81
N VAL A 37 -0.57 -9.44 11.55
CA VAL A 37 -1.87 -8.88 11.13
C VAL A 37 -3.04 -9.58 11.85
N VAL A 38 -3.06 -10.92 11.88
CA VAL A 38 -4.09 -11.70 12.57
C VAL A 38 -4.11 -11.37 14.07
N GLY A 39 -2.94 -11.28 14.69
CA GLY A 39 -2.82 -10.90 16.11
C GLY A 39 -3.35 -9.49 16.38
N ALA A 40 -3.08 -8.55 15.50
CA ALA A 40 -3.61 -7.19 15.60
C ALA A 40 -5.14 -7.16 15.46
N ILE A 41 -5.69 -7.84 14.43
CA ILE A 41 -7.15 -7.94 14.21
C ILE A 41 -7.83 -8.64 15.38
N ALA A 42 -7.22 -9.69 15.95
CA ALA A 42 -7.76 -10.39 17.12
C ALA A 42 -7.84 -9.48 18.36
N ALA A 43 -6.94 -8.51 18.48
CA ALA A 43 -6.93 -7.52 19.56
C ALA A 43 -7.78 -6.27 19.26
N ALA A 44 -8.36 -6.15 18.06
CA ALA A 44 -9.15 -5.01 17.63
C ALA A 44 -10.39 -4.76 18.50
N ARG A 45 -10.71 -3.49 18.74
CA ARG A 45 -11.85 -3.04 19.56
C ARG A 45 -12.81 -2.13 18.83
N ASP A 46 -12.30 -1.29 17.93
CA ASP A 46 -13.08 -0.22 17.30
C ASP A 46 -13.23 -0.43 15.79
N GLU A 47 -12.12 -0.53 15.04
CA GLU A 47 -12.18 -0.57 13.58
C GLU A 47 -10.97 -1.25 12.92
N ASP A 48 -11.23 -1.92 11.80
CA ASP A 48 -10.21 -2.51 10.91
C ASP A 48 -10.38 -2.00 9.47
N TRP A 49 -9.27 -1.58 8.84
CA TRP A 49 -9.22 -1.11 7.47
C TRP A 49 -8.24 -1.95 6.65
N LEU A 50 -8.74 -2.66 5.63
CA LEU A 50 -7.94 -3.55 4.78
C LEU A 50 -8.11 -3.24 3.28
N PRO A 51 -7.46 -2.19 2.73
CA PRO A 51 -7.32 -2.03 1.29
C PRO A 51 -6.17 -2.90 0.76
N THR A 52 -6.48 -3.80 -0.19
CA THR A 52 -5.49 -4.67 -0.84
C THR A 52 -5.72 -4.80 -2.33
N HIS A 53 -4.66 -5.09 -3.10
CA HIS A 53 -4.78 -5.28 -4.53
C HIS A 53 -5.34 -6.66 -4.89
N ARG A 54 -4.80 -7.72 -4.26
CA ARG A 54 -5.18 -9.11 -4.53
C ARG A 54 -5.57 -9.80 -3.25
N TYR A 55 -6.63 -10.57 -3.34
CA TYR A 55 -7.14 -11.41 -2.26
C TYR A 55 -7.51 -12.78 -2.83
N PRO A 56 -6.55 -13.69 -3.05
CA PRO A 56 -6.81 -15.01 -3.60
C PRO A 56 -7.50 -15.93 -2.60
N ASP A 57 -8.04 -17.00 -3.16
CA ASP A 57 -8.66 -18.11 -2.45
C ASP A 57 -7.57 -19.11 -2.02
N ASP A 58 -6.77 -18.71 -1.03
CA ASP A 58 -5.73 -19.56 -0.47
C ASP A 58 -5.76 -19.55 1.06
N ARG A 59 -4.82 -20.30 1.67
CA ARG A 59 -4.76 -20.45 3.13
C ARG A 59 -4.52 -19.12 3.86
N ALA A 60 -3.67 -18.25 3.30
CA ALA A 60 -3.41 -16.94 3.87
C ALA A 60 -4.66 -16.04 3.79
N GLY A 61 -5.33 -16.03 2.63
CA GLY A 61 -6.60 -15.34 2.43
C GLY A 61 -7.68 -15.81 3.42
N ARG A 62 -7.88 -17.12 3.55
CA ARG A 62 -8.87 -17.68 4.49
C ARG A 62 -8.56 -17.27 5.94
N ARG A 63 -7.31 -17.38 6.36
CA ARG A 63 -6.90 -17.04 7.73
C ARG A 63 -7.18 -15.57 8.09
N ILE A 64 -6.92 -14.65 7.16
CA ILE A 64 -7.23 -13.22 7.36
C ILE A 64 -8.75 -13.00 7.37
N ALA A 65 -9.51 -13.65 6.47
CA ALA A 65 -10.97 -13.54 6.45
C ALA A 65 -11.60 -14.02 7.76
N ASP A 66 -11.15 -15.17 8.30
CA ASP A 66 -11.62 -15.69 9.59
C ASP A 66 -11.36 -14.69 10.73
N ALA A 67 -10.17 -14.09 10.79
CA ALA A 67 -9.85 -13.10 11.81
C ALA A 67 -10.74 -11.84 11.70
N LEU A 68 -11.04 -11.38 10.47
CA LEU A 68 -11.94 -10.24 10.24
C LEU A 68 -13.38 -10.56 10.64
N VAL A 69 -13.86 -11.76 10.32
CA VAL A 69 -15.21 -12.23 10.72
C VAL A 69 -15.31 -12.28 12.25
N ASP A 70 -14.31 -12.83 12.92
CA ASP A 70 -14.29 -12.89 14.38
C ASP A 70 -14.24 -11.49 15.01
N ALA A 71 -13.52 -10.54 14.39
CA ALA A 71 -13.52 -9.14 14.83
C ALA A 71 -14.90 -8.50 14.66
N ALA A 72 -15.55 -8.68 13.50
CA ALA A 72 -16.88 -8.15 13.24
C ALA A 72 -17.92 -8.73 14.23
N ARG A 73 -17.86 -10.02 14.55
CA ARG A 73 -18.72 -10.66 15.56
C ARG A 73 -18.54 -10.09 16.97
N ARG A 74 -17.35 -9.54 17.27
CA ARG A 74 -17.10 -8.79 18.52
C ARG A 74 -17.59 -7.33 18.47
N GLY A 75 -18.14 -6.87 17.36
CA GLY A 75 -18.63 -5.50 17.15
C GLY A 75 -17.61 -4.53 16.57
N VAL A 76 -16.46 -5.01 16.08
CA VAL A 76 -15.46 -4.19 15.39
C VAL A 76 -15.98 -3.78 14.01
N SER A 77 -15.82 -2.51 13.64
CA SER A 77 -16.19 -2.01 12.30
C SER A 77 -15.15 -2.41 11.26
N VAL A 78 -15.44 -3.42 10.44
CA VAL A 78 -14.50 -3.96 9.44
C VAL A 78 -14.75 -3.39 8.05
N HIS A 79 -13.71 -2.87 7.40
CA HIS A 79 -13.76 -2.22 6.09
C HIS A 79 -12.75 -2.85 5.12
N VAL A 80 -13.24 -3.68 4.20
CA VAL A 80 -12.41 -4.38 3.21
C VAL A 80 -12.57 -3.73 1.85
N VAL A 81 -11.45 -3.41 1.19
CA VAL A 81 -11.42 -2.91 -0.19
C VAL A 81 -10.48 -3.75 -1.02
N VAL A 82 -10.96 -4.25 -2.14
CA VAL A 82 -10.15 -5.02 -3.10
C VAL A 82 -10.15 -4.37 -4.47
N ASP A 83 -9.08 -4.59 -5.25
CA ASP A 83 -9.04 -4.13 -6.63
C ASP A 83 -9.93 -5.00 -7.53
N GLY A 84 -10.74 -4.35 -8.36
CA GLY A 84 -11.69 -5.04 -9.23
C GLY A 84 -11.05 -5.83 -10.38
N PHE A 85 -9.75 -5.66 -10.65
CA PHE A 85 -9.00 -6.50 -11.57
C PHE A 85 -8.20 -7.57 -10.82
N GLY A 86 -7.45 -7.15 -9.80
CA GLY A 86 -6.56 -8.04 -9.05
C GLY A 86 -7.26 -9.16 -8.30
N SER A 87 -8.48 -8.92 -7.83
CA SER A 87 -9.28 -9.90 -7.05
C SER A 87 -10.51 -10.42 -7.82
N LYS A 88 -10.64 -10.13 -9.12
CA LYS A 88 -11.84 -10.49 -9.90
C LYS A 88 -12.19 -11.97 -9.82
N ALA A 89 -11.22 -12.84 -9.97
CA ALA A 89 -11.42 -14.29 -10.01
C ALA A 89 -11.90 -14.87 -8.67
N THR A 90 -11.51 -14.27 -7.56
CA THR A 90 -11.73 -14.77 -6.20
C THR A 90 -12.75 -13.95 -5.39
N LEU A 91 -13.31 -12.91 -6.00
CA LEU A 91 -14.24 -11.99 -5.33
C LEU A 91 -15.48 -12.69 -4.76
N HIS A 92 -16.01 -13.70 -5.48
CA HIS A 92 -17.16 -14.46 -5.02
C HIS A 92 -16.83 -15.25 -3.73
N THR A 93 -15.69 -15.92 -3.71
CA THR A 93 -15.23 -16.67 -2.53
C THR A 93 -14.99 -15.74 -1.35
N LEU A 94 -14.30 -14.60 -1.59
CA LEU A 94 -14.06 -13.61 -0.55
C LEU A 94 -15.36 -13.08 0.06
N ARG A 95 -16.34 -12.71 -0.75
CA ARG A 95 -17.64 -12.25 -0.26
C ARG A 95 -18.32 -13.33 0.60
N ARG A 96 -18.37 -14.56 0.13
CA ARG A 96 -18.95 -15.68 0.89
C ARG A 96 -18.26 -15.88 2.26
N TRP A 97 -16.95 -15.74 2.35
CA TRP A 97 -16.24 -15.83 3.62
C TRP A 97 -16.59 -14.67 4.57
N LEU A 98 -16.69 -13.46 4.03
CA LEU A 98 -16.95 -12.27 4.83
C LEU A 98 -18.43 -12.05 5.16
N ASP A 99 -19.36 -12.66 4.40
CA ASP A 99 -20.78 -12.69 4.70
C ASP A 99 -21.08 -13.35 6.07
N GLU A 100 -20.23 -14.27 6.52
CA GLU A 100 -20.34 -14.88 7.86
C GLU A 100 -20.22 -13.87 9.02
N GLY A 101 -19.64 -12.70 8.78
CA GLY A 101 -19.52 -11.57 9.72
C GLY A 101 -20.29 -10.33 9.27
N GLU A 102 -21.18 -10.42 8.28
CA GLU A 102 -21.89 -9.28 7.69
C GLU A 102 -20.98 -8.17 7.16
N ILE A 103 -19.75 -8.52 6.73
CA ILE A 103 -18.74 -7.58 6.26
C ILE A 103 -18.95 -7.28 4.78
N GLU A 104 -19.24 -6.00 4.47
CA GLU A 104 -19.36 -5.53 3.09
C GLU A 104 -17.97 -5.38 2.43
N VAL A 105 -17.79 -6.02 1.27
CA VAL A 105 -16.57 -5.91 0.46
C VAL A 105 -16.76 -4.85 -0.61
N GLU A 106 -16.03 -3.75 -0.48
CA GLU A 106 -15.97 -2.71 -1.51
C GLU A 106 -14.98 -3.08 -2.61
N VAL A 107 -15.40 -2.91 -3.87
CA VAL A 107 -14.56 -3.23 -5.03
C VAL A 107 -14.12 -1.96 -5.73
N PHE A 108 -12.83 -1.67 -5.68
CA PHE A 108 -12.29 -0.51 -6.36
C PHE A 108 -12.27 -0.74 -7.89
N ARG A 109 -13.06 0.05 -8.63
CA ARG A 109 -13.17 0.01 -10.10
C ARG A 109 -13.42 -1.39 -10.63
N PRO A 110 -14.60 -1.98 -10.39
CA PRO A 110 -14.96 -3.29 -10.89
C PRO A 110 -14.94 -3.33 -12.41
N ILE A 111 -14.52 -4.46 -12.95
CA ILE A 111 -14.55 -4.75 -14.38
C ILE A 111 -15.62 -5.82 -14.60
N ASP A 112 -16.85 -5.37 -14.67
CA ASP A 112 -18.04 -6.19 -14.95
C ASP A 112 -18.29 -6.36 -16.46
N ARG A 113 -17.81 -5.43 -17.29
CA ARG A 113 -18.01 -5.41 -18.74
C ARG A 113 -16.69 -5.13 -19.47
N TRP A 114 -16.46 -5.81 -20.62
CA TRP A 114 -15.21 -5.74 -21.39
C TRP A 114 -14.85 -4.35 -21.87
N TRP A 115 -15.82 -3.47 -22.25
CA TRP A 115 -15.54 -2.10 -22.71
C TRP A 115 -15.03 -1.17 -21.61
N ARG A 116 -15.15 -1.53 -20.32
CA ARG A 116 -14.55 -0.77 -19.24
C ARG A 116 -13.03 -0.73 -19.31
N TYR A 117 -12.40 -1.73 -19.96
CA TYR A 117 -10.96 -1.68 -20.23
C TYR A 117 -10.55 -0.51 -21.12
N LEU A 118 -11.45 0.00 -21.98
CA LEU A 118 -11.20 1.11 -22.88
C LEU A 118 -11.33 2.48 -22.20
N GLN A 119 -11.85 2.55 -20.98
CA GLN A 119 -12.02 3.80 -20.25
C GLN A 119 -10.69 4.22 -19.61
N PRO A 120 -10.13 5.43 -19.92
CA PRO A 120 -8.83 5.87 -19.42
C PRO A 120 -8.71 5.87 -17.90
N GLY A 121 -9.82 6.09 -17.19
CA GLY A 121 -9.88 6.05 -15.72
C GLY A 121 -9.73 4.64 -15.14
N GLN A 122 -10.12 3.60 -15.87
CA GLN A 122 -10.12 2.21 -15.38
C GLN A 122 -8.71 1.59 -15.32
N LEU A 123 -7.74 2.14 -16.03
CA LEU A 123 -6.34 1.70 -15.96
C LEU A 123 -5.65 2.04 -14.63
N ARG A 124 -6.23 2.95 -13.85
CA ARG A 124 -5.72 3.27 -12.51
C ARG A 124 -6.24 2.26 -11.52
N ARG A 125 -5.37 1.39 -11.02
CA ARG A 125 -5.70 0.29 -10.12
C ARG A 125 -5.35 0.60 -8.66
N LEU A 126 -6.06 -0.03 -7.73
CA LEU A 126 -5.68 -0.07 -6.33
C LEU A 126 -4.45 -0.98 -6.20
N HIS A 127 -3.29 -0.41 -5.91
CA HIS A 127 -2.06 -1.19 -5.72
C HIS A 127 -1.47 -1.02 -4.31
N GLN A 128 -2.20 -0.37 -3.41
CA GLN A 128 -1.84 -0.26 -2.00
C GLN A 128 -2.16 -1.57 -1.29
N LYS A 129 -1.31 -1.96 -0.35
CA LYS A 129 -1.51 -3.05 0.59
C LYS A 129 -1.30 -2.46 1.97
N LEU A 130 -2.41 -2.20 2.62
CA LEU A 130 -2.45 -1.61 3.95
C LEU A 130 -3.37 -2.46 4.82
N CYS A 131 -3.04 -2.55 6.11
CA CYS A 131 -3.97 -2.96 7.14
C CYS A 131 -3.81 -1.99 8.31
N VAL A 132 -4.90 -1.47 8.84
CA VAL A 132 -4.87 -0.54 9.96
C VAL A 132 -5.89 -0.98 10.99
N VAL A 133 -5.44 -1.14 12.22
CA VAL A 133 -6.26 -1.62 13.35
C VAL A 133 -6.28 -0.57 14.44
N ASP A 134 -7.46 -0.12 14.85
CA ASP A 134 -7.74 0.76 15.99
C ASP A 134 -6.89 2.05 16.07
N GLU A 135 -6.41 2.59 14.96
CA GLU A 135 -5.45 3.70 14.98
C GLU A 135 -4.16 3.41 15.77
N THR A 136 -3.96 2.18 16.23
CA THR A 136 -2.84 1.80 17.11
C THR A 136 -1.71 1.15 16.33
N VAL A 137 -2.03 0.38 15.29
CA VAL A 137 -1.06 -0.31 14.44
C VAL A 137 -1.47 -0.22 12.97
N ALA A 138 -0.48 -0.08 12.12
CA ALA A 138 -0.66 -0.14 10.67
C ALA A 138 0.41 -1.04 10.03
N PHE A 139 -0.01 -1.82 9.05
CA PHE A 139 0.88 -2.61 8.20
C PHE A 139 0.89 -1.99 6.80
N VAL A 140 2.10 -1.73 6.28
CA VAL A 140 2.32 -1.06 5.00
C VAL A 140 3.37 -1.84 4.22
N GLY A 141 3.06 -2.31 3.02
CA GLY A 141 4.07 -3.08 2.29
C GLY A 141 3.77 -3.42 0.84
N GLY A 142 4.60 -4.31 0.31
CA GLY A 142 4.47 -4.93 -1.01
C GLY A 142 3.57 -6.17 -1.00
N ILE A 143 3.47 -6.86 0.14
CA ILE A 143 2.85 -8.17 0.26
C ILE A 143 1.33 -8.07 0.10
N ASN A 144 0.77 -8.79 -0.88
CA ASN A 144 -0.68 -8.98 -1.00
C ASN A 144 -1.15 -10.00 0.04
N VAL A 145 -2.47 -10.13 0.23
CA VAL A 145 -3.05 -11.20 1.04
C VAL A 145 -3.01 -12.50 0.24
N ILE A 146 -1.84 -13.09 0.11
CA ILE A 146 -1.57 -14.31 -0.69
C ILE A 146 -0.44 -15.10 -0.03
N ASP A 147 -0.58 -16.42 0.06
CA ASP A 147 0.48 -17.30 0.57
C ASP A 147 1.78 -17.09 -0.23
N ASP A 148 2.90 -16.94 0.45
CA ASP A 148 4.18 -16.65 -0.20
C ASP A 148 4.68 -17.80 -1.09
N ARG A 149 4.17 -19.00 -0.88
CA ARG A 149 4.47 -20.17 -1.72
C ARG A 149 3.46 -20.36 -2.86
N HIS A 150 2.41 -19.56 -2.90
CA HIS A 150 1.42 -19.59 -3.96
C HIS A 150 1.73 -18.52 -5.02
N ASP A 151 2.37 -18.92 -6.12
CA ASP A 151 2.58 -18.06 -7.29
C ASP A 151 1.40 -18.19 -8.26
N LEU A 152 0.76 -17.07 -8.58
CA LEU A 152 -0.46 -17.06 -9.43
C LEU A 152 -0.18 -17.47 -10.89
N ASN A 153 1.08 -17.43 -11.34
CA ASN A 153 1.48 -17.80 -12.71
C ASN A 153 2.12 -19.18 -12.77
N HIS A 154 2.75 -19.63 -11.67
CA HIS A 154 3.54 -20.86 -11.64
C HIS A 154 3.03 -21.90 -10.64
N GLY A 155 1.94 -21.60 -9.91
CA GLY A 155 1.37 -22.48 -8.87
C GLY A 155 2.19 -22.47 -7.56
N TRP A 156 2.16 -23.59 -6.83
CA TRP A 156 2.84 -23.73 -5.55
C TRP A 156 4.35 -23.92 -5.73
N THR A 157 5.14 -23.27 -4.90
CA THR A 157 6.60 -23.30 -4.89
C THR A 157 7.12 -23.77 -3.53
N ASP A 158 8.28 -24.46 -3.50
CA ASP A 158 8.90 -24.92 -2.26
C ASP A 158 9.47 -23.77 -1.42
N THR A 159 9.91 -22.70 -2.09
CA THR A 159 10.50 -21.54 -1.44
C THR A 159 9.53 -20.36 -1.45
N PRO A 160 9.42 -19.60 -0.33
CA PRO A 160 8.58 -18.42 -0.27
C PRO A 160 9.15 -17.31 -1.16
N ARG A 161 8.27 -16.43 -1.63
CA ARG A 161 8.68 -15.19 -2.29
C ARG A 161 9.37 -14.26 -1.32
N LEU A 162 10.41 -13.58 -1.79
CA LEU A 162 11.03 -12.50 -1.03
C LEU A 162 10.23 -11.21 -1.22
N ASP A 163 9.52 -10.80 -0.19
CA ASP A 163 8.77 -9.53 -0.16
C ASP A 163 8.80 -8.99 1.28
N PHE A 164 8.44 -7.72 1.45
CA PHE A 164 8.55 -7.03 2.72
C PHE A 164 7.33 -6.19 3.03
N ALA A 165 7.01 -6.09 4.31
CA ALA A 165 6.08 -5.13 4.87
C ALA A 165 6.69 -4.43 6.09
N VAL A 166 6.03 -3.39 6.57
CA VAL A 166 6.41 -2.66 7.76
C VAL A 166 5.24 -2.65 8.72
N GLU A 167 5.46 -3.07 9.95
CA GLU A 167 4.57 -2.77 11.07
C GLU A 167 4.92 -1.38 11.60
N LEU A 168 3.92 -0.55 11.77
CA LEU A 168 4.03 0.82 12.22
C LEU A 168 3.12 1.04 13.42
N ARG A 169 3.67 1.57 14.52
CA ARG A 169 2.93 2.06 15.69
C ARG A 169 3.30 3.50 15.98
N GLY A 170 2.39 4.25 16.59
CA GLY A 170 2.60 5.64 16.97
C GLY A 170 1.86 6.65 16.08
N PRO A 171 2.20 7.95 16.18
CA PRO A 171 1.40 9.04 15.60
C PRO A 171 1.24 9.00 14.07
N LEU A 172 2.12 8.25 13.36
CA LEU A 172 2.05 8.15 11.90
C LEU A 172 0.94 7.21 11.42
N VAL A 173 0.42 6.32 12.30
CA VAL A 173 -0.69 5.39 11.98
C VAL A 173 -1.92 6.14 11.47
N GLU A 174 -2.25 7.29 12.07
CA GLU A 174 -3.38 8.13 11.64
C GLU A 174 -3.31 8.48 10.15
N ARG A 175 -2.12 8.74 9.61
CA ARG A 175 -1.95 9.07 8.18
C ARG A 175 -2.18 7.87 7.28
N VAL A 176 -1.74 6.68 7.72
CA VAL A 176 -1.99 5.43 7.00
C VAL A 176 -3.49 5.13 7.00
N ARG A 177 -4.14 5.29 8.15
CA ARG A 177 -5.59 5.15 8.31
C ARG A 177 -6.36 6.10 7.40
N HIS A 178 -5.96 7.37 7.35
CA HIS A 178 -6.58 8.35 6.45
C HIS A 178 -6.50 7.91 4.98
N ALA A 179 -5.36 7.35 4.55
CA ALA A 179 -5.20 6.82 3.20
C ALA A 179 -6.10 5.58 2.95
N ALA A 180 -6.20 4.67 3.91
CA ALA A 180 -7.07 3.49 3.83
C ALA A 180 -8.55 3.89 3.74
N ARG A 181 -9.01 4.80 4.60
CA ARG A 181 -10.38 5.36 4.56
C ARG A 181 -10.68 6.08 3.25
N ALA A 182 -9.76 6.90 2.77
CA ALA A 182 -9.92 7.58 1.49
C ALA A 182 -10.05 6.58 0.31
N MET A 183 -9.37 5.44 0.39
CA MET A 183 -9.50 4.40 -0.62
C MET A 183 -10.85 3.71 -0.55
N TRP A 184 -11.33 3.36 0.65
CA TRP A 184 -12.66 2.80 0.86
C TRP A 184 -13.77 3.74 0.38
N ALA A 185 -13.69 5.01 0.77
CA ALA A 185 -14.64 6.03 0.32
C ALA A 185 -14.68 6.16 -1.21
N ARG A 186 -13.51 6.12 -1.89
CA ARG A 186 -13.43 6.15 -3.35
C ARG A 186 -14.01 4.90 -4.00
N ALA A 187 -13.84 3.71 -3.39
CA ALA A 187 -14.45 2.48 -3.88
C ALA A 187 -15.97 2.55 -3.76
N LYS A 188 -16.48 2.92 -2.59
CA LYS A 188 -17.92 3.06 -2.31
C LYS A 188 -18.60 4.10 -3.20
N LEU A 189 -18.01 5.28 -3.34
CA LEU A 189 -18.52 6.36 -4.21
C LEU A 189 -18.39 6.02 -5.71
N GLY A 190 -17.40 5.23 -6.10
CA GLY A 190 -17.18 4.84 -7.49
C GLY A 190 -18.27 3.94 -8.07
N HIS A 191 -19.04 3.22 -7.23
CA HIS A 191 -20.11 2.32 -7.64
C HIS A 191 -21.46 2.99 -7.84
N GLY A 192 -21.73 4.11 -7.19
CA GLY A 192 -23.07 4.68 -7.12
C GLY A 192 -23.13 6.20 -7.01
N TRP A 193 -22.03 6.92 -7.31
CA TRP A 193 -21.97 8.38 -7.17
C TRP A 193 -23.24 9.11 -7.67
N ARG A 194 -23.73 8.75 -8.87
CA ARG A 194 -24.95 9.35 -9.42
C ARG A 194 -26.21 8.91 -8.65
N GLY A 195 -26.29 7.64 -8.27
CA GLY A 195 -27.44 7.13 -7.51
C GLY A 195 -27.43 7.58 -6.05
N GLU A 196 -26.26 7.75 -5.44
CA GLU A 196 -26.13 8.22 -4.05
C GLU A 196 -26.35 9.72 -3.93
N LEU A 197 -25.85 10.50 -4.90
CA LEU A 197 -26.21 11.91 -5.03
C LEU A 197 -27.71 12.11 -5.29
N GLN A 198 -28.31 11.27 -6.14
CA GLN A 198 -29.74 11.31 -6.36
C GLN A 198 -30.53 10.94 -5.09
N ARG A 199 -30.12 9.90 -4.36
CA ARG A 199 -30.72 9.52 -3.07
C ARG A 199 -30.58 10.59 -2.00
N VAL A 200 -29.37 11.21 -1.89
CA VAL A 200 -29.13 12.32 -0.97
C VAL A 200 -29.92 13.57 -1.39
N ALA A 201 -29.96 13.87 -2.69
CA ALA A 201 -30.69 15.02 -3.22
C ALA A 201 -32.21 14.88 -3.09
N HIS A 202 -32.74 13.64 -3.17
CA HIS A 202 -34.19 13.35 -3.04
C HIS A 202 -34.58 12.88 -1.64
N SER A 203 -33.67 12.92 -0.64
CA SER A 203 -33.99 12.58 0.74
C SER A 203 -34.66 13.75 1.45
N ASP A 204 -35.53 13.46 2.44
CA ASP A 204 -36.21 14.47 3.24
C ASP A 204 -35.28 15.44 4.00
N ARG A 205 -33.97 15.13 4.05
CA ARG A 205 -32.93 15.95 4.73
C ARG A 205 -31.59 15.90 3.99
N PRO A 206 -31.48 16.42 2.76
CA PRO A 206 -30.31 16.24 1.90
C PRO A 206 -29.01 16.84 2.51
N ILE A 207 -29.11 18.00 3.17
CA ILE A 207 -27.97 18.65 3.82
C ILE A 207 -27.47 17.84 5.03
N LYS A 208 -28.39 17.26 5.83
CA LYS A 208 -28.04 16.47 7.01
C LYS A 208 -27.36 15.15 6.61
N ASN A 209 -27.81 14.52 5.55
CA ASN A 209 -27.25 13.28 5.00
C ASN A 209 -25.90 13.53 4.29
N ALA A 210 -25.74 14.65 3.60
CA ALA A 210 -24.45 15.07 3.05
C ALA A 210 -23.44 15.39 4.16
N ILE A 211 -23.86 16.06 5.24
CA ILE A 211 -23.01 16.33 6.41
C ILE A 211 -22.67 15.04 7.15
N ALA A 212 -23.58 14.07 7.25
CA ALA A 212 -23.32 12.76 7.86
C ALA A 212 -22.27 11.99 7.04
N LEU A 213 -22.40 11.98 5.71
CA LEU A 213 -21.42 11.38 4.81
C LEU A 213 -20.04 12.07 4.93
N LEU A 214 -20.03 13.41 4.96
CA LEU A 214 -18.80 14.18 5.18
C LEU A 214 -18.21 13.96 6.58
N ARG A 215 -19.03 13.76 7.61
CA ARG A 215 -18.57 13.42 8.97
C ARG A 215 -18.00 12.01 9.07
N GLN A 216 -18.53 11.04 8.32
CA GLN A 216 -17.91 9.71 8.18
C GLN A 216 -16.54 9.78 7.49
N LEU A 217 -16.32 10.79 6.62
CA LEU A 217 -15.06 11.05 5.95
C LEU A 217 -14.11 11.94 6.77
N ALA A 218 -14.63 12.68 7.75
CA ALA A 218 -13.85 13.59 8.58
C ALA A 218 -13.17 12.84 9.74
N VAL A 219 -11.86 12.90 9.78
CA VAL A 219 -11.04 12.32 10.84
C VAL A 219 -11.00 13.27 12.03
N ARG A 220 -11.45 12.82 13.20
CA ARG A 220 -11.14 13.50 14.46
C ARG A 220 -9.80 12.97 14.97
N PRO A 221 -8.81 13.81 15.25
CA PRO A 221 -7.57 13.35 15.86
C PRO A 221 -7.85 12.81 17.26
N ARG A 222 -7.49 11.56 17.51
CA ARG A 222 -7.50 10.93 18.82
C ARG A 222 -6.10 11.02 19.43
N ARG A 223 -6.01 11.00 20.73
CA ARG A 223 -4.76 11.11 21.49
C ARG A 223 -3.89 9.88 21.22
N PRO A 224 -2.57 10.03 21.01
CA PRO A 224 -1.68 8.90 20.79
C PRO A 224 -1.67 7.96 21.99
N PRO A 225 -1.51 6.64 21.78
CA PRO A 225 -1.34 5.67 22.85
C PRO A 225 -0.05 5.90 23.64
N ALA A 226 -0.01 5.38 24.87
CA ALA A 226 1.09 5.51 25.81
C ALA A 226 2.42 4.98 25.27
N GLU A 227 3.50 5.58 25.72
CA GLU A 227 4.88 5.28 25.33
C GLU A 227 5.24 3.81 25.59
N ASP A 228 5.81 3.16 24.55
CA ASP A 228 6.41 1.83 24.59
C ASP A 228 7.94 2.01 24.69
N ASP A 229 8.64 1.08 25.36
CA ASP A 229 10.06 1.14 25.76
C ASP A 229 11.08 1.10 24.59
N HIS A 230 10.64 1.39 23.36
CA HIS A 230 11.47 1.39 22.17
C HIS A 230 11.92 2.82 21.81
N ARG A 231 13.18 2.96 21.39
CA ARG A 231 13.70 4.26 20.91
C ARG A 231 12.84 4.75 19.73
N PRO A 232 12.11 5.86 19.92
CA PRO A 232 11.17 6.35 18.91
C PRO A 232 11.91 6.81 17.65
N VAL A 233 11.43 6.41 16.50
CA VAL A 233 12.00 6.82 15.22
C VAL A 233 11.18 7.91 14.55
N ARG A 234 11.85 8.74 13.75
CA ARG A 234 11.17 9.67 12.83
C ARG A 234 10.90 8.96 11.52
N ALA A 235 9.63 8.89 11.16
CA ALA A 235 9.19 8.27 9.91
C ALA A 235 8.26 9.21 9.13
N ALA A 236 8.04 8.90 7.86
CA ALA A 236 7.10 9.62 7.01
C ALA A 236 6.35 8.65 6.11
N PHE A 237 5.03 8.82 6.03
CA PHE A 237 4.20 8.08 5.09
C PHE A 237 4.06 8.88 3.79
N VAL A 238 4.46 8.27 2.68
CA VAL A 238 4.46 8.90 1.35
C VAL A 238 3.47 8.19 0.46
N VAL A 239 2.48 8.92 -0.03
CA VAL A 239 1.50 8.40 -0.98
C VAL A 239 1.90 8.81 -2.39
N ARG A 240 1.81 7.88 -3.33
CA ARG A 240 1.88 8.15 -4.76
C ARG A 240 0.47 8.11 -5.34
N ASP A 241 0.07 9.18 -6.00
CA ASP A 241 -1.08 9.16 -6.90
C ASP A 241 -0.62 9.27 -8.38
N ASN A 242 -1.54 9.03 -9.30
CA ASN A 242 -1.21 9.08 -10.74
C ASN A 242 -1.44 10.46 -11.36
N VAL A 243 -1.72 11.50 -10.58
CA VAL A 243 -2.03 12.84 -11.07
C VAL A 243 -1.02 13.86 -10.53
N SER A 244 -1.11 14.20 -9.26
CA SER A 244 -0.33 15.29 -8.64
C SER A 244 0.98 14.80 -8.01
N GLN A 245 1.05 13.53 -7.59
CA GLN A 245 2.17 12.97 -6.82
C GLN A 245 2.85 11.77 -7.52
N ARG A 246 2.95 11.82 -8.85
CA ARG A 246 3.45 10.70 -9.68
C ARG A 246 4.86 10.26 -9.34
N ARG A 247 5.74 11.16 -8.89
CA ARG A 247 7.15 10.91 -8.58
C ARG A 247 7.52 11.11 -7.11
N SER A 248 6.55 11.24 -6.23
CA SER A 248 6.82 11.52 -4.81
C SER A 248 7.73 10.47 -4.18
N ILE A 249 7.49 9.19 -4.40
CA ILE A 249 8.32 8.09 -3.87
C ILE A 249 9.70 8.10 -4.55
N GLU A 250 9.77 8.22 -5.88
CA GLU A 250 11.03 8.28 -6.64
C GLU A 250 11.95 9.40 -6.12
N HIS A 251 11.40 10.59 -5.89
CA HIS A 251 12.17 11.72 -5.36
C HIS A 251 12.77 11.43 -3.98
N ARG A 252 12.05 10.70 -3.11
CA ARG A 252 12.57 10.33 -1.78
C ARG A 252 13.70 9.32 -1.88
N TYR A 253 13.59 8.35 -2.77
CA TYR A 253 14.71 7.43 -3.04
C TYR A 253 15.93 8.17 -3.59
N ILE A 254 15.75 9.08 -4.55
CA ILE A 254 16.85 9.91 -5.10
C ILE A 254 17.49 10.74 -3.98
N GLU A 255 16.71 11.34 -3.10
CA GLU A 255 17.20 12.10 -1.96
C GLU A 255 18.02 11.22 -0.99
N ALA A 256 17.51 10.03 -0.65
CA ALA A 256 18.21 9.06 0.18
C ALA A 256 19.53 8.61 -0.44
N MET A 257 19.54 8.30 -1.74
CA MET A 257 20.75 7.92 -2.48
C MET A 257 21.80 9.05 -2.53
N ARG A 258 21.36 10.30 -2.64
CA ARG A 258 22.28 11.47 -2.58
C ARG A 258 22.96 11.61 -1.23
N ARG A 259 22.27 11.23 -0.13
CA ARG A 259 22.77 11.30 1.25
C ARG A 259 23.55 10.06 1.67
N ALA A 260 23.42 8.94 0.96
CA ALA A 260 24.11 7.69 1.26
C ALA A 260 25.62 7.88 1.22
N ARG A 261 26.34 7.30 2.22
CA ARG A 261 27.81 7.41 2.38
C ARG A 261 28.50 6.07 2.31
N THR A 262 27.86 4.97 2.68
CA THR A 262 28.50 3.65 2.80
C THR A 262 27.94 2.63 1.83
N ARG A 263 26.60 2.42 1.81
CA ARG A 263 25.98 1.43 0.93
C ARG A 263 24.54 1.78 0.57
N ILE A 264 24.11 1.25 -0.57
CA ILE A 264 22.72 1.25 -1.06
C ILE A 264 22.38 -0.18 -1.48
N ASP A 265 21.38 -0.77 -0.84
CA ASP A 265 20.86 -2.08 -1.19
C ASP A 265 19.43 -1.90 -1.70
N ILE A 266 19.13 -2.39 -2.90
CA ILE A 266 17.81 -2.31 -3.52
C ILE A 266 17.37 -3.72 -3.91
N ALA A 267 16.24 -4.19 -3.39
CA ALA A 267 15.56 -5.39 -3.84
C ALA A 267 14.30 -4.98 -4.62
N CYS A 268 14.25 -5.30 -5.90
CA CYS A 268 13.12 -4.95 -6.77
C CYS A 268 13.03 -5.95 -7.92
N PRO A 269 11.90 -6.70 -8.06
CA PRO A 269 11.78 -7.72 -9.09
C PRO A 269 11.87 -7.14 -10.51
N TYR A 270 11.27 -5.98 -10.72
CA TYR A 270 11.24 -5.29 -12.02
C TYR A 270 11.86 -3.90 -11.88
N PHE A 271 13.15 -3.81 -12.08
CA PHE A 271 13.90 -2.58 -11.89
C PHE A 271 13.97 -1.75 -13.17
N TYR A 272 13.04 -0.79 -13.31
CA TYR A 272 12.95 0.14 -14.44
C TYR A 272 13.12 1.60 -13.97
N PRO A 273 14.30 1.99 -13.52
CA PRO A 273 14.50 3.32 -12.98
C PRO A 273 14.52 4.38 -14.07
N GLY A 274 13.85 5.50 -13.82
CA GLY A 274 13.96 6.69 -14.65
C GLY A 274 15.38 7.27 -14.67
N GLN A 275 15.69 8.16 -15.63
CA GLN A 275 17.03 8.75 -15.77
C GLN A 275 17.55 9.43 -14.51
N GLY A 276 16.69 10.12 -13.76
CA GLY A 276 17.06 10.79 -12.52
C GLY A 276 17.53 9.81 -11.44
N PHE A 277 16.83 8.70 -11.31
CA PHE A 277 17.17 7.62 -10.39
C PHE A 277 18.50 6.96 -10.76
N ARG A 278 18.70 6.59 -12.03
CA ARG A 278 19.95 6.03 -12.55
C ARG A 278 21.15 6.96 -12.29
N ARG A 279 21.00 8.25 -12.62
CA ARG A 279 22.04 9.24 -12.34
C ARG A 279 22.39 9.34 -10.86
N ALA A 280 21.39 9.21 -9.97
CA ALA A 280 21.64 9.23 -8.52
C ALA A 280 22.43 8.01 -8.04
N LEU A 281 22.14 6.81 -8.56
CA LEU A 281 22.92 5.59 -8.28
C LEU A 281 24.38 5.72 -8.77
N VAL A 282 24.57 6.11 -10.04
CA VAL A 282 25.92 6.31 -10.60
C VAL A 282 26.72 7.34 -9.81
N LYS A 283 26.10 8.47 -9.44
CA LYS A 283 26.75 9.47 -8.60
C LYS A 283 27.09 8.93 -7.21
N ALA A 284 26.26 8.07 -6.62
CA ALA A 284 26.56 7.44 -5.34
C ALA A 284 27.75 6.48 -5.46
N ALA A 285 27.78 5.62 -6.48
CA ALA A 285 28.88 4.71 -6.76
C ALA A 285 30.21 5.48 -7.00
N LYS A 286 30.19 6.57 -7.78
CA LYS A 286 31.36 7.45 -7.99
C LYS A 286 31.86 8.12 -6.71
N ARG A 287 31.02 8.27 -5.67
CA ARG A 287 31.44 8.72 -4.33
C ARG A 287 32.04 7.61 -3.44
N GLY A 288 32.14 6.38 -3.96
CA GLY A 288 32.63 5.22 -3.19
C GLY A 288 31.53 4.49 -2.41
N VAL A 289 30.24 4.82 -2.63
CA VAL A 289 29.13 4.12 -1.99
C VAL A 289 28.94 2.75 -2.67
N ARG A 290 28.94 1.67 -1.88
CA ARG A 290 28.67 0.32 -2.40
C ARG A 290 27.20 0.20 -2.79
N VAL A 291 26.93 -0.08 -4.06
CA VAL A 291 25.56 -0.27 -4.58
C VAL A 291 25.33 -1.74 -4.90
N ARG A 292 24.24 -2.33 -4.37
CA ARG A 292 23.81 -3.70 -4.68
C ARG A 292 22.36 -3.69 -5.14
N LEU A 293 22.09 -4.39 -6.22
CA LEU A 293 20.76 -4.57 -6.78
C LEU A 293 20.40 -6.06 -6.76
N LEU A 294 19.28 -6.40 -6.14
CA LEU A 294 18.69 -7.73 -6.21
C LEU A 294 17.45 -7.64 -7.10
N MET A 295 17.48 -8.38 -8.20
CA MET A 295 16.42 -8.41 -9.21
C MET A 295 15.92 -9.84 -9.39
N GLN A 296 14.69 -9.99 -9.91
CA GLN A 296 14.12 -11.28 -10.22
C GLN A 296 14.81 -11.89 -11.46
N GLY A 297 15.33 -13.10 -11.30
CA GLY A 297 15.92 -13.85 -12.42
C GLY A 297 14.89 -14.65 -13.22
N LYS A 298 13.79 -15.10 -12.58
CA LYS A 298 12.71 -15.87 -13.23
C LYS A 298 11.77 -14.91 -13.99
N VAL A 299 11.44 -15.29 -15.22
CA VAL A 299 10.63 -14.44 -16.11
C VAL A 299 9.14 -14.72 -15.93
N ASP A 300 8.40 -13.83 -15.26
CA ASP A 300 6.94 -13.92 -15.12
C ASP A 300 6.20 -13.31 -16.32
N TYR A 301 6.74 -12.22 -16.85
CA TYR A 301 6.19 -11.49 -18.00
C TYR A 301 7.26 -11.27 -19.06
N ARG A 302 7.15 -11.94 -20.21
CA ARG A 302 8.15 -11.89 -21.29
C ARG A 302 8.50 -10.47 -21.75
N MET A 303 7.51 -9.59 -21.90
CA MET A 303 7.71 -8.19 -22.29
C MET A 303 8.44 -7.38 -21.22
N ALA A 304 8.13 -7.63 -19.95
CA ALA A 304 8.81 -6.98 -18.83
C ALA A 304 10.28 -7.44 -18.74
N ALA A 305 10.54 -8.72 -18.93
CA ALA A 305 11.89 -9.26 -18.94
C ALA A 305 12.75 -8.73 -20.11
N LEU A 306 12.16 -8.57 -21.30
CA LEU A 306 12.86 -8.00 -22.45
C LEU A 306 13.26 -6.54 -22.19
N ALA A 307 12.34 -5.74 -21.68
CA ALA A 307 12.62 -4.34 -21.32
C ALA A 307 13.68 -4.24 -20.19
N ALA A 308 13.68 -5.17 -19.21
CA ALA A 308 14.70 -5.22 -18.17
C ALA A 308 16.08 -5.52 -18.72
N ARG A 309 16.20 -6.49 -19.65
CA ARG A 309 17.48 -6.85 -20.28
C ARG A 309 18.12 -5.66 -20.99
N VAL A 310 17.38 -4.96 -21.83
CA VAL A 310 17.87 -3.78 -22.55
C VAL A 310 18.41 -2.71 -21.61
N LEU A 311 17.75 -2.50 -20.46
CA LEU A 311 18.20 -1.53 -19.46
C LEU A 311 19.37 -2.04 -18.61
N ASN A 312 19.43 -3.35 -18.35
CA ASN A 312 20.52 -3.97 -17.59
C ASN A 312 21.84 -3.96 -18.36
N ASP A 313 21.82 -4.23 -19.66
CA ASP A 313 23.01 -4.19 -20.52
C ASP A 313 23.61 -2.77 -20.56
N ASP A 314 22.79 -1.72 -20.64
CA ASP A 314 23.23 -0.32 -20.56
C ASP A 314 23.78 0.05 -19.17
N GLN A 315 23.35 -0.64 -18.10
CA GLN A 315 23.82 -0.40 -16.74
C GLN A 315 25.09 -1.19 -16.40
N ILE A 316 25.19 -2.44 -16.82
CA ILE A 316 26.37 -3.31 -16.59
C ILE A 316 27.57 -2.75 -17.36
N GLY A 317 27.39 -2.31 -18.60
CA GLY A 317 28.46 -1.68 -19.40
C GLY A 317 29.00 -0.38 -18.82
N ARG A 318 28.29 0.28 -17.90
CA ARG A 318 28.73 1.51 -17.21
C ARG A 318 29.25 1.29 -15.79
N ALA A 319 29.10 0.09 -15.23
CA ALA A 319 29.56 -0.27 -13.89
C ALA A 319 30.98 -0.84 -13.88
N HIS A 320 31.57 -1.08 -15.04
CA HIS A 320 32.97 -1.49 -15.21
C HIS A 320 33.84 -0.26 -15.53
N VAL A 321 33.87 0.70 -14.64
CA VAL A 321 34.87 1.78 -14.63
C VAL A 321 35.41 1.97 -13.24
#